data_f9766f8b1502880c97108432522a7bac
#
_entry.id   f9766f8b1502880c97108432522a7bac
#
_cell.length_a   1.000
_cell.length_b   1.000
_cell.length_c   1.000
_cell.angle_alpha   90.00
_cell.angle_beta   90.00
_cell.angle_gamma   90.00
#
_symmetry.space_group_name_H-M   'P 1'
#
loop_
_entity.id
_entity.type
_entity.pdbx_description
1 polymer ?
#
loop_
_entity_poly.entity_id
_entity_poly.type
_entity_poly.pdbx_seq_one_letter_code
_entity_poly.pdbx_strand_id
1 'polypeptide(L)'
;MAASTLTEVARLAGVSPATASRVLNGSARKPGEDIAERVRQAADSLGYIPNAQAQGLAKSSSGLIGLIVHDIADPYFAAIARGVQEAAREQRKMVLLATTEGAPADEREAVAAFAARRADSIVIAGSRSSRPEDEEANAELAAELDRYCRNGGHVGVVGHPVVGATATGGYHVVPVPNEDLAANLAEKLAASQEGGFVIIGGPEGLFTSDDRIRGFQRGLRKAGRPPAEIMRSAFNRSGGYDAGLALAARIKAARPDGSSRICIFAVNDVMAIGAAAALRSEGLRIPRDATIAGFDDIETLRDFRPALSTVHLPLEEIGRQATRSAARAGSETDDGGAAASPVTGQVTLRRSTDTAA
;
A
#
# COMPACT_ATOMS: atom_id res chain seq x y z
N MET A 1 11.75 9.76 38.43
CA MET A 1 12.82 10.78 38.23
C MET A 1 12.34 11.70 37.13
N ALA A 2 12.51 13.03 37.26
CA ALA A 2 12.19 13.98 36.20
C ALA A 2 13.19 13.76 35.04
N ALA A 3 12.72 13.87 33.80
CA ALA A 3 13.59 13.74 32.62
C ALA A 3 14.60 14.89 32.60
N SER A 4 15.87 14.59 32.31
CA SER A 4 16.93 15.58 32.20
C SER A 4 16.64 16.58 31.09
N THR A 5 16.92 17.83 31.30
CA THR A 5 16.62 18.93 30.37
C THR A 5 17.87 19.46 29.67
N LEU A 6 17.70 20.05 28.50
CA LEU A 6 18.79 20.72 27.76
C LEU A 6 19.46 21.81 28.63
N THR A 7 18.70 22.47 29.49
CA THR A 7 19.22 23.49 30.40
C THR A 7 20.18 22.89 31.43
N GLU A 8 19.90 21.71 31.95
CA GLU A 8 20.79 21.00 32.88
C GLU A 8 22.06 20.53 32.20
N VAL A 9 21.97 20.01 30.95
CA VAL A 9 23.16 19.69 30.14
C VAL A 9 24.03 20.92 29.92
N ALA A 10 23.44 22.06 29.53
CA ALA A 10 24.15 23.29 29.30
C ALA A 10 24.86 23.80 30.58
N ARG A 11 24.17 23.71 31.71
CA ARG A 11 24.74 24.10 33.03
C ARG A 11 25.92 23.18 33.39
N LEU A 12 25.79 21.88 33.24
CA LEU A 12 26.86 20.91 33.56
C LEU A 12 28.08 21.10 32.64
N ALA A 13 27.86 21.34 31.36
CA ALA A 13 28.91 21.56 30.36
C ALA A 13 29.54 22.99 30.45
N GLY A 14 29.00 23.91 31.27
CA GLY A 14 29.47 25.27 31.37
C GLY A 14 29.27 26.11 30.10
N VAL A 15 28.13 25.94 29.41
CA VAL A 15 27.81 26.61 28.15
C VAL A 15 26.39 27.18 28.17
N SER A 16 26.05 28.01 27.19
CA SER A 16 24.68 28.46 27.03
C SER A 16 23.77 27.31 26.49
N PRO A 17 22.44 27.30 26.81
CA PRO A 17 21.50 26.34 26.21
C PRO A 17 21.54 26.34 24.68
N ALA A 18 21.73 27.51 24.06
CA ALA A 18 21.88 27.64 22.61
C ALA A 18 23.14 26.93 22.08
N THR A 19 24.25 26.98 22.81
CA THR A 19 25.48 26.27 22.46
C THR A 19 25.32 24.77 22.63
N ALA A 20 24.73 24.30 23.74
CA ALA A 20 24.42 22.88 23.96
C ALA A 20 23.47 22.34 22.86
N SER A 21 22.45 23.09 22.52
CA SER A 21 21.52 22.73 21.42
C SER A 21 22.25 22.60 20.07
N ARG A 22 23.16 23.52 19.74
CA ARG A 22 23.94 23.43 18.48
C ARG A 22 24.84 22.18 18.41
N VAL A 23 25.44 21.80 19.52
CA VAL A 23 26.27 20.58 19.59
C VAL A 23 25.41 19.33 19.39
N LEU A 24 24.33 19.20 20.17
CA LEU A 24 23.50 17.99 20.20
C LEU A 24 22.60 17.83 18.98
N ASN A 25 22.18 18.93 18.34
CA ASN A 25 21.22 18.91 17.23
C ASN A 25 21.86 19.08 15.86
N GLY A 26 23.17 19.29 15.80
CA GLY A 26 23.90 19.56 14.55
C GLY A 26 23.55 20.92 13.94
N SER A 27 24.48 21.83 13.90
CA SER A 27 24.31 23.17 13.30
C SER A 27 25.42 23.40 12.28
N ALA A 28 25.15 24.21 11.27
CA ALA A 28 26.17 24.67 10.31
C ALA A 28 27.33 25.41 11.00
N ARG A 29 27.08 26.08 12.13
CA ARG A 29 28.07 26.73 12.95
C ARG A 29 28.46 25.81 14.09
N LYS A 30 29.52 25.00 13.89
CA LYS A 30 30.02 24.04 14.91
C LYS A 30 30.80 24.81 16.00
N PRO A 31 30.47 24.63 17.30
CA PRO A 31 31.35 25.02 18.40
C PRO A 31 32.70 24.28 18.31
N GLY A 32 33.73 24.82 18.95
CA GLY A 32 35.04 24.13 19.04
C GLY A 32 34.90 22.71 19.62
N GLU A 33 35.82 21.82 19.21
CA GLU A 33 35.71 20.39 19.57
C GLU A 33 35.71 20.15 21.09
N ASP A 34 36.50 20.93 21.84
CA ASP A 34 36.53 20.86 23.32
C ASP A 34 35.19 21.19 23.96
N ILE A 35 34.45 22.16 23.38
CA ILE A 35 33.10 22.51 23.83
C ILE A 35 32.13 21.40 23.46
N ALA A 36 32.25 20.88 22.24
CA ALA A 36 31.39 19.80 21.76
C ALA A 36 31.53 18.55 22.61
N GLU A 37 32.76 18.18 22.96
CA GLU A 37 33.03 17.00 23.78
C GLU A 37 32.47 17.16 25.21
N ARG A 38 32.67 18.30 25.87
CA ARG A 38 32.09 18.58 27.19
C ARG A 38 30.56 18.50 27.18
N VAL A 39 29.92 18.99 26.13
CA VAL A 39 28.45 18.91 26.01
C VAL A 39 27.99 17.47 25.82
N ARG A 40 28.68 16.65 25.01
CA ARG A 40 28.35 15.24 24.82
C ARG A 40 28.49 14.48 26.15
N GLN A 41 29.61 14.64 26.86
CA GLN A 41 29.85 14.01 28.17
C GLN A 41 28.80 14.43 29.22
N ALA A 42 28.43 15.70 29.25
CA ALA A 42 27.38 16.17 30.14
C ALA A 42 26.00 15.55 29.79
N ALA A 43 25.68 15.43 28.50
CA ALA A 43 24.44 14.78 28.05
C ALA A 43 24.42 13.30 28.43
N ASP A 44 25.53 12.57 28.19
CA ASP A 44 25.67 11.15 28.52
C ASP A 44 25.56 10.91 30.04
N SER A 45 26.25 11.73 30.85
CA SER A 45 26.23 11.61 32.33
C SER A 45 24.84 11.87 32.94
N LEU A 46 24.03 12.70 32.30
CA LEU A 46 22.65 13.00 32.70
C LEU A 46 21.62 12.06 32.06
N GLY A 47 22.05 11.16 31.17
CA GLY A 47 21.13 10.34 30.37
C GLY A 47 20.17 11.22 29.53
N TYR A 48 20.64 12.38 29.07
CA TYR A 48 19.80 13.32 28.32
C TYR A 48 19.54 12.81 26.90
N ILE A 49 18.28 12.62 26.58
CA ILE A 49 17.83 12.30 25.22
C ILE A 49 17.24 13.59 24.59
N PRO A 50 17.80 14.07 23.47
CA PRO A 50 17.27 15.23 22.78
C PRO A 50 15.80 15.03 22.40
N ASN A 51 14.94 16.01 22.72
CA ASN A 51 13.53 15.96 22.34
C ASN A 51 13.36 16.25 20.85
N ALA A 52 12.99 15.21 20.09
CA ALA A 52 12.80 15.32 18.64
C ALA A 52 11.72 16.35 18.25
N GLN A 53 10.66 16.51 19.07
CA GLN A 53 9.62 17.51 18.82
C GLN A 53 10.15 18.94 18.93
N ALA A 54 10.99 19.21 19.94
CA ALA A 54 11.65 20.52 20.10
C ALA A 54 12.64 20.81 18.96
N GLN A 55 13.30 19.76 18.45
CA GLN A 55 14.18 19.86 17.28
C GLN A 55 13.40 20.13 15.99
N GLY A 56 12.25 19.47 15.80
CA GLY A 56 11.38 19.65 14.66
C GLY A 56 10.83 21.06 14.53
N LEU A 57 10.50 21.70 15.67
CA LEU A 57 10.11 23.13 15.73
C LEU A 57 11.21 24.06 15.21
N ALA A 58 12.48 23.73 15.51
CA ALA A 58 13.62 24.55 15.09
C ALA A 58 14.03 24.31 13.62
N LYS A 59 13.69 23.15 13.05
CA LYS A 59 14.10 22.72 11.69
C LYS A 59 12.97 22.80 10.65
N SER A 60 11.76 23.19 11.03
CA SER A 60 10.56 23.16 10.17
C SER A 60 10.28 21.77 9.56
N SER A 61 10.79 20.69 10.18
CA SER A 61 10.60 19.31 9.77
C SER A 61 10.57 18.40 11.00
N SER A 62 9.54 17.59 11.14
CA SER A 62 9.43 16.65 12.27
C SER A 62 10.30 15.40 12.10
N GLY A 63 10.73 15.11 10.87
CA GLY A 63 11.38 13.86 10.52
C GLY A 63 10.43 12.66 10.52
N LEU A 64 9.13 12.89 10.40
CA LEU A 64 8.11 11.86 10.43
C LEU A 64 7.41 11.72 9.07
N ILE A 65 7.17 10.48 8.66
CA ILE A 65 6.29 10.13 7.53
C ILE A 65 5.16 9.28 8.10
N GLY A 66 3.90 9.69 7.87
CA GLY A 66 2.74 8.85 8.15
C GLY A 66 2.55 7.84 7.03
N LEU A 67 2.28 6.58 7.36
CA LEU A 67 1.86 5.55 6.42
C LEU A 67 0.51 5.00 6.86
N ILE A 68 -0.49 5.11 5.99
CA ILE A 68 -1.82 4.57 6.19
C ILE A 68 -2.00 3.39 5.23
N VAL A 69 -2.34 2.22 5.76
CA VAL A 69 -2.66 1.00 5.00
C VAL A 69 -3.94 0.39 5.52
N HIS A 70 -4.60 -0.45 4.73
CA HIS A 70 -5.81 -1.12 5.21
C HIS A 70 -5.49 -2.18 6.24
N ASP A 71 -4.60 -3.13 5.93
CA ASP A 71 -4.22 -4.22 6.83
C ASP A 71 -2.73 -4.54 6.68
N ILE A 72 -1.95 -4.35 7.75
CA ILE A 72 -0.51 -4.68 7.72
C ILE A 72 -0.24 -6.19 7.67
N ALA A 73 -1.21 -7.02 8.01
CA ALA A 73 -1.09 -8.46 7.90
C ALA A 73 -1.22 -8.96 6.44
N ASP A 74 -1.78 -8.16 5.54
CA ASP A 74 -1.78 -8.48 4.10
C ASP A 74 -0.38 -8.23 3.51
N PRO A 75 0.28 -9.24 2.92
CA PRO A 75 1.60 -9.11 2.32
C PRO A 75 1.72 -8.02 1.24
N TYR A 76 0.63 -7.65 0.59
CA TYR A 76 0.56 -6.53 -0.34
C TYR A 76 0.98 -5.22 0.34
N PHE A 77 0.34 -4.89 1.47
CA PHE A 77 0.65 -3.67 2.21
C PHE A 77 1.99 -3.76 2.92
N ALA A 78 2.39 -4.94 3.39
CA ALA A 78 3.70 -5.14 3.99
C ALA A 78 4.84 -4.87 3.00
N ALA A 79 4.69 -5.25 1.72
CA ALA A 79 5.68 -4.96 0.69
C ALA A 79 5.75 -3.45 0.35
N ILE A 80 4.60 -2.77 0.24
CA ILE A 80 4.56 -1.31 0.06
C ILE A 80 5.23 -0.61 1.26
N ALA A 81 4.93 -1.04 2.49
CA ALA A 81 5.52 -0.47 3.70
C ALA A 81 7.05 -0.61 3.71
N ARG A 82 7.63 -1.71 3.22
CA ARG A 82 9.08 -1.87 3.04
C ARG A 82 9.64 -0.78 2.12
N GLY A 83 9.02 -0.53 0.98
CA GLY A 83 9.43 0.52 0.04
C GLY A 83 9.35 1.93 0.66
N VAL A 84 8.29 2.21 1.43
CA VAL A 84 8.14 3.46 2.19
C VAL A 84 9.27 3.61 3.21
N GLN A 85 9.58 2.54 3.96
CA GLN A 85 10.65 2.57 4.96
C GLN A 85 12.04 2.79 4.35
N GLU A 86 12.32 2.19 3.19
CA GLU A 86 13.58 2.43 2.48
C GLU A 86 13.73 3.89 2.07
N ALA A 87 12.71 4.46 1.43
CA ALA A 87 12.72 5.87 1.04
C ALA A 87 12.77 6.83 2.25
N ALA A 88 12.14 6.45 3.36
CA ALA A 88 12.22 7.21 4.62
C ALA A 88 13.64 7.20 5.21
N ARG A 89 14.35 6.06 5.18
CA ARG A 89 15.76 5.95 5.62
C ARG A 89 16.69 6.84 4.80
N GLU A 90 16.52 6.88 3.47
CA GLU A 90 17.28 7.78 2.59
C GLU A 90 17.12 9.24 3.02
N GLN A 91 15.93 9.62 3.47
CA GLN A 91 15.60 10.96 3.96
C GLN A 91 15.90 11.16 5.45
N ARG A 92 16.41 10.14 6.16
CA ARG A 92 16.61 10.13 7.62
C ARG A 92 15.34 10.44 8.41
N LYS A 93 14.22 9.90 7.96
CA LYS A 93 12.91 10.06 8.58
C LYS A 93 12.41 8.74 9.18
N MET A 94 11.52 8.83 10.16
CA MET A 94 10.82 7.69 10.74
C MET A 94 9.43 7.53 10.12
N VAL A 95 8.99 6.28 10.00
CA VAL A 95 7.64 5.95 9.54
C VAL A 95 6.74 5.66 10.74
N LEU A 96 5.61 6.35 10.83
CA LEU A 96 4.50 6.04 11.72
C LEU A 96 3.43 5.32 10.91
N LEU A 97 3.00 4.14 11.37
CA LEU A 97 2.01 3.31 10.69
C LEU A 97 0.64 3.44 11.36
N ALA A 98 -0.40 3.55 10.54
CA ALA A 98 -1.80 3.36 10.92
C ALA A 98 -2.47 2.32 10.02
N THR A 99 -3.36 1.51 10.60
CA THR A 99 -4.19 0.54 9.87
C THR A 99 -5.65 0.94 10.02
N THR A 100 -6.45 0.82 8.94
CA THR A 100 -7.79 1.42 8.86
C THR A 100 -8.85 0.48 8.28
N GLU A 101 -8.48 -0.76 7.98
CA GLU A 101 -9.36 -1.74 7.31
C GLU A 101 -10.05 -1.21 6.04
N GLY A 102 -9.60 -0.05 5.53
CA GLY A 102 -10.15 0.61 4.35
C GLY A 102 -11.36 1.51 4.62
N ALA A 103 -11.67 1.80 5.89
CA ALA A 103 -12.73 2.72 6.26
C ALA A 103 -12.26 4.18 6.10
N PRO A 104 -12.95 5.03 5.30
CA PRO A 104 -12.55 6.43 5.11
C PRO A 104 -12.55 7.25 6.40
N ALA A 105 -13.44 6.93 7.35
CA ALA A 105 -13.48 7.59 8.66
C ALA A 105 -12.20 7.34 9.46
N ASP A 106 -11.70 6.10 9.50
CA ASP A 106 -10.47 5.75 10.21
C ASP A 106 -9.24 6.34 9.52
N GLU A 107 -9.26 6.41 8.17
CA GLU A 107 -8.21 7.11 7.41
C GLU A 107 -8.15 8.60 7.76
N ARG A 108 -9.30 9.27 7.89
CA ARG A 108 -9.40 10.66 8.34
C ARG A 108 -8.80 10.86 9.74
N GLU A 109 -9.13 9.97 10.68
CA GLU A 109 -8.55 10.03 12.03
C GLU A 109 -7.03 9.85 12.00
N ALA A 110 -6.52 8.93 11.19
CA ALA A 110 -5.09 8.72 11.01
C ALA A 110 -4.40 9.96 10.40
N VAL A 111 -5.00 10.59 9.38
CA VAL A 111 -4.51 11.84 8.79
C VAL A 111 -4.45 12.95 9.84
N ALA A 112 -5.53 13.15 10.61
CA ALA A 112 -5.58 14.14 11.69
C ALA A 112 -4.52 13.88 12.77
N ALA A 113 -4.32 12.61 13.15
CA ALA A 113 -3.32 12.21 14.13
C ALA A 113 -1.88 12.48 13.65
N PHE A 114 -1.59 12.25 12.36
CA PHE A 114 -0.29 12.54 11.76
C PHE A 114 -0.08 14.05 11.57
N ALA A 115 -1.11 14.79 11.17
CA ALA A 115 -1.09 16.25 11.08
C ALA A 115 -0.80 16.90 12.45
N ALA A 116 -1.43 16.42 13.53
CA ALA A 116 -1.19 16.88 14.89
C ALA A 116 0.26 16.65 15.35
N ARG A 117 0.92 15.60 14.84
CA ARG A 117 2.35 15.32 15.07
C ARG A 117 3.27 16.01 14.09
N ARG A 118 2.72 16.86 13.21
CA ARG A 118 3.44 17.57 12.17
C ARG A 118 4.23 16.65 11.25
N ALA A 119 3.66 15.48 10.90
CA ALA A 119 4.30 14.62 9.91
C ALA A 119 4.61 15.44 8.65
N ASP A 120 5.83 15.29 8.12
CA ASP A 120 6.28 16.03 6.94
C ASP A 120 5.54 15.59 5.68
N SER A 121 5.18 14.31 5.63
CA SER A 121 4.36 13.73 4.56
C SER A 121 3.53 12.55 5.05
N ILE A 122 2.47 12.24 4.30
CA ILE A 122 1.62 11.08 4.53
C ILE A 122 1.57 10.24 3.23
N VAL A 123 1.77 8.94 3.35
CA VAL A 123 1.54 7.98 2.26
C VAL A 123 0.29 7.19 2.59
N ILE A 124 -0.64 7.09 1.62
CA ILE A 124 -1.88 6.35 1.76
C ILE A 124 -1.89 5.24 0.71
N ALA A 125 -1.98 3.98 1.14
CA ALA A 125 -2.07 2.82 0.27
C ALA A 125 -3.32 2.01 0.60
N GLY A 126 -4.19 1.85 -0.41
CA GLY A 126 -5.42 1.08 -0.28
C GLY A 126 -6.41 1.39 -1.39
N SER A 127 -7.41 0.54 -1.53
CA SER A 127 -8.48 0.75 -2.50
C SER A 127 -9.43 1.85 -2.03
N ARG A 128 -9.90 2.66 -2.94
CA ARG A 128 -10.92 3.68 -2.65
C ARG A 128 -12.31 3.11 -2.90
N SER A 129 -13.29 3.63 -2.17
CA SER A 129 -14.69 3.21 -2.25
C SER A 129 -15.57 4.37 -2.70
N SER A 130 -16.46 4.11 -3.66
CA SER A 130 -17.52 5.04 -4.08
C SER A 130 -18.91 4.58 -3.63
N ARG A 131 -18.97 3.71 -2.63
CA ARG A 131 -20.25 3.21 -2.13
C ARG A 131 -21.01 4.35 -1.44
N PRO A 132 -22.34 4.40 -1.57
CA PRO A 132 -23.16 5.46 -0.96
C PRO A 132 -22.94 5.62 0.55
N GLU A 133 -22.75 4.51 1.27
CA GLU A 133 -22.48 4.52 2.71
C GLU A 133 -21.15 5.18 3.09
N ASP A 134 -20.20 5.31 2.16
CA ASP A 134 -18.89 5.91 2.37
C ASP A 134 -18.84 7.39 1.91
N GLU A 135 -19.92 7.96 1.33
CA GLU A 135 -19.93 9.28 0.69
C GLU A 135 -19.56 10.40 1.67
N GLU A 136 -20.21 10.44 2.83
CA GLU A 136 -19.95 11.46 3.86
C GLU A 136 -18.52 11.34 4.41
N ALA A 137 -18.10 10.13 4.76
CA ALA A 137 -16.75 9.88 5.30
C ALA A 137 -15.64 10.18 4.27
N ASN A 138 -15.87 9.91 2.98
CA ASN A 138 -14.97 10.30 1.90
C ASN A 138 -14.85 11.84 1.80
N ALA A 139 -15.97 12.58 1.89
CA ALA A 139 -15.94 14.04 1.84
C ALA A 139 -15.17 14.62 3.05
N GLU A 140 -15.36 14.07 4.24
CA GLU A 140 -14.62 14.48 5.44
C GLU A 140 -13.11 14.16 5.33
N LEU A 141 -12.75 12.99 4.82
CA LEU A 141 -11.35 12.61 4.57
C LEU A 141 -10.70 13.55 3.56
N ALA A 142 -11.39 13.86 2.46
CA ALA A 142 -10.92 14.80 1.44
C ALA A 142 -10.67 16.19 2.04
N ALA A 143 -11.59 16.70 2.85
CA ALA A 143 -11.44 18.00 3.52
C ALA A 143 -10.25 18.01 4.50
N GLU A 144 -10.01 16.91 5.22
CA GLU A 144 -8.86 16.77 6.13
C GLU A 144 -7.53 16.77 5.37
N LEU A 145 -7.46 16.03 4.24
CA LEU A 145 -6.28 16.02 3.37
C LEU A 145 -6.00 17.40 2.77
N ASP A 146 -7.04 18.10 2.30
CA ASP A 146 -6.91 19.46 1.79
C ASP A 146 -6.40 20.42 2.87
N ARG A 147 -6.88 20.26 4.11
CA ARG A 147 -6.41 21.04 5.25
C ARG A 147 -4.93 20.77 5.55
N TYR A 148 -4.54 19.48 5.54
CA TYR A 148 -3.16 19.09 5.77
C TYR A 148 -2.21 19.66 4.70
N CYS A 149 -2.58 19.56 3.42
CA CYS A 149 -1.78 20.10 2.31
C CYS A 149 -1.68 21.63 2.36
N ARG A 150 -2.77 22.35 2.65
CA ARG A 150 -2.74 23.81 2.80
C ARG A 150 -1.83 24.28 3.93
N ASN A 151 -1.59 23.45 4.94
CA ASN A 151 -0.66 23.73 6.04
C ASN A 151 0.78 23.27 5.74
N GLY A 152 1.11 23.01 4.48
CA GLY A 152 2.45 22.62 4.02
C GLY A 152 2.78 21.14 4.15
N GLY A 153 1.78 20.30 4.43
CA GLY A 153 1.93 18.85 4.38
C GLY A 153 1.91 18.32 2.95
N HIS A 154 2.45 17.12 2.75
CA HIS A 154 2.48 16.46 1.44
C HIS A 154 1.89 15.07 1.51
N VAL A 155 1.15 14.66 0.48
CA VAL A 155 0.45 13.37 0.43
C VAL A 155 0.85 12.60 -0.82
N GLY A 156 1.23 11.34 -0.65
CA GLY A 156 1.42 10.39 -1.73
C GLY A 156 0.36 9.28 -1.66
N VAL A 157 -0.43 9.12 -2.69
CA VAL A 157 -1.50 8.10 -2.73
C VAL A 157 -1.16 7.02 -3.73
N VAL A 158 -1.30 5.77 -3.34
CA VAL A 158 -1.11 4.60 -4.20
C VAL A 158 -2.43 4.19 -4.84
N GLY A 159 -2.44 4.03 -6.15
CA GLY A 159 -3.60 3.58 -6.93
C GLY A 159 -4.53 4.73 -7.33
N HIS A 160 -5.70 4.81 -6.72
CA HIS A 160 -6.70 5.83 -7.03
C HIS A 160 -6.62 7.03 -6.09
N PRO A 161 -6.92 8.24 -6.57
CA PRO A 161 -7.05 9.39 -5.69
C PRO A 161 -8.15 9.16 -4.64
N VAL A 162 -8.01 9.79 -3.49
CA VAL A 162 -9.08 9.81 -2.49
C VAL A 162 -10.29 10.51 -3.08
N VAL A 163 -11.47 9.90 -2.91
CA VAL A 163 -12.73 10.41 -3.47
C VAL A 163 -13.02 11.81 -2.91
N GLY A 164 -13.25 12.76 -3.79
CA GLY A 164 -13.52 14.16 -3.43
C GLY A 164 -12.30 15.00 -3.11
N ALA A 165 -11.09 14.42 -3.01
CA ALA A 165 -9.88 15.20 -2.80
C ALA A 165 -9.55 16.05 -4.03
N THR A 166 -9.25 17.32 -3.81
CA THR A 166 -8.81 18.23 -4.88
C THR A 166 -7.29 18.11 -5.04
N ALA A 167 -6.82 18.07 -6.29
CA ALA A 167 -5.40 18.03 -6.59
C ALA A 167 -4.76 19.40 -6.31
N THR A 168 -4.60 19.77 -5.04
CA THR A 168 -3.87 20.94 -4.61
C THR A 168 -2.37 20.66 -4.55
N GLY A 169 -1.53 21.69 -4.55
CA GLY A 169 -0.09 21.53 -4.39
C GLY A 169 0.23 20.66 -3.15
N GLY A 170 1.07 19.64 -3.33
CA GLY A 170 1.43 18.69 -2.27
C GLY A 170 0.66 17.36 -2.27
N TYR A 171 -0.33 17.17 -3.15
CA TYR A 171 -1.07 15.91 -3.30
C TYR A 171 -0.67 15.18 -4.58
N HIS A 172 -0.14 13.97 -4.46
CA HIS A 172 0.40 13.19 -5.57
C HIS A 172 -0.19 11.78 -5.59
N VAL A 173 -0.51 11.30 -6.78
CA VAL A 173 -1.02 9.93 -6.99
C VAL A 173 0.02 9.13 -7.77
N VAL A 174 0.29 7.91 -7.31
CA VAL A 174 1.05 6.89 -8.03
C VAL A 174 0.03 5.89 -8.61
N PRO A 175 -0.37 6.04 -9.87
CA PRO A 175 -1.39 5.20 -10.46
C PRO A 175 -0.88 3.78 -10.69
N VAL A 176 -1.73 2.79 -10.43
CA VAL A 176 -1.48 1.38 -10.75
C VAL A 176 -2.37 1.00 -11.93
N PRO A 177 -1.82 0.46 -13.04
CA PRO A 177 -2.61 0.17 -14.25
C PRO A 177 -3.40 -1.15 -14.10
N ASN A 178 -4.28 -1.19 -13.10
CA ASN A 178 -5.06 -2.38 -12.73
C ASN A 178 -5.87 -2.95 -13.89
N GLU A 179 -6.55 -2.07 -14.64
CA GLU A 179 -7.44 -2.48 -15.73
C GLU A 179 -6.65 -3.07 -16.90
N ASP A 180 -5.55 -2.44 -17.30
CA ASP A 180 -4.73 -2.94 -18.42
C ASP A 180 -4.04 -4.25 -18.09
N LEU A 181 -3.51 -4.37 -16.87
CA LEU A 181 -2.85 -5.59 -16.43
C LEU A 181 -3.83 -6.77 -16.29
N ALA A 182 -5.04 -6.52 -15.79
CA ALA A 182 -6.08 -7.54 -15.72
C ALA A 182 -6.57 -7.96 -17.13
N ALA A 183 -6.65 -7.03 -18.08
CA ALA A 183 -6.96 -7.36 -19.47
C ALA A 183 -5.88 -8.25 -20.09
N ASN A 184 -4.61 -7.92 -19.87
CA ASN A 184 -3.48 -8.72 -20.36
C ASN A 184 -3.47 -10.13 -19.74
N LEU A 185 -3.84 -10.27 -18.45
CA LEU A 185 -3.98 -11.57 -17.81
C LEU A 185 -5.09 -12.38 -18.47
N ALA A 186 -6.25 -11.77 -18.70
CA ALA A 186 -7.39 -12.43 -19.36
C ALA A 186 -7.06 -12.91 -20.77
N GLU A 187 -6.39 -12.09 -21.59
CA GLU A 187 -5.97 -12.47 -22.94
C GLU A 187 -5.04 -13.69 -22.92
N LYS A 188 -4.06 -13.73 -22.01
CA LYS A 188 -3.15 -14.87 -21.87
C LYS A 188 -3.86 -16.13 -21.40
N LEU A 189 -4.78 -16.01 -20.43
CA LEU A 189 -5.57 -17.14 -19.94
C LEU A 189 -6.54 -17.65 -21.01
N ALA A 190 -7.19 -16.76 -21.74
CA ALA A 190 -8.11 -17.12 -22.83
C ALA A 190 -7.42 -17.94 -23.95
N ALA A 191 -6.13 -17.76 -24.17
CA ALA A 191 -5.36 -18.51 -25.16
C ALA A 191 -5.08 -19.97 -24.73
N SER A 192 -5.11 -20.30 -23.42
CA SER A 192 -4.75 -21.61 -22.88
C SER A 192 -5.90 -22.34 -22.18
N GLN A 193 -7.03 -21.66 -21.91
CA GLN A 193 -8.17 -22.21 -21.19
C GLN A 193 -9.35 -22.41 -22.15
N GLU A 194 -9.89 -23.63 -22.20
CA GLU A 194 -11.06 -23.97 -23.03
C GLU A 194 -12.39 -23.70 -22.34
N GLY A 195 -12.42 -23.78 -21.00
CA GLY A 195 -13.61 -23.66 -20.18
C GLY A 195 -14.14 -22.23 -20.00
N GLY A 196 -15.18 -22.12 -19.16
CA GLY A 196 -15.74 -20.85 -18.75
C GLY A 196 -14.85 -20.11 -17.73
N PHE A 197 -15.10 -18.81 -17.58
CA PHE A 197 -14.37 -17.96 -16.64
C PHE A 197 -15.29 -17.49 -15.52
N VAL A 198 -14.77 -17.45 -14.30
CA VAL A 198 -15.43 -16.86 -13.13
C VAL A 198 -14.46 -15.86 -12.47
N ILE A 199 -14.95 -14.70 -12.11
CA ILE A 199 -14.18 -13.70 -11.35
C ILE A 199 -14.67 -13.72 -9.90
N ILE A 200 -13.75 -13.86 -8.95
CA ILE A 200 -14.00 -13.59 -7.54
C ILE A 200 -13.56 -12.15 -7.29
N GLY A 201 -14.51 -11.24 -7.14
CA GLY A 201 -14.31 -9.82 -6.93
C GLY A 201 -14.61 -9.37 -5.51
N GLY A 202 -14.12 -8.19 -5.14
CA GLY A 202 -14.50 -7.48 -3.93
C GLY A 202 -15.91 -6.87 -4.04
N PRO A 203 -16.36 -6.16 -2.99
CA PRO A 203 -17.62 -5.43 -3.02
C PRO A 203 -17.69 -4.47 -4.22
N GLU A 204 -18.89 -4.24 -4.71
CA GLU A 204 -19.13 -3.26 -5.76
C GLU A 204 -18.79 -1.84 -5.25
N GLY A 205 -18.29 -0.98 -6.14
CA GLY A 205 -17.82 0.35 -5.77
C GLY A 205 -16.40 0.40 -5.19
N LEU A 206 -15.73 -0.74 -4.99
CA LEU A 206 -14.34 -0.79 -4.58
C LEU A 206 -13.43 -0.67 -5.83
N PHE A 207 -12.84 0.50 -6.07
CA PHE A 207 -12.21 0.87 -7.34
C PHE A 207 -11.17 -0.15 -7.84
N THR A 208 -10.24 -0.58 -6.99
CA THR A 208 -9.21 -1.55 -7.38
C THR A 208 -9.82 -2.86 -7.88
N SER A 209 -10.84 -3.36 -7.16
CA SER A 209 -11.56 -4.57 -7.56
C SER A 209 -12.31 -4.37 -8.88
N ASP A 210 -13.02 -3.25 -9.00
CA ASP A 210 -13.84 -2.98 -10.18
C ASP A 210 -13.00 -2.74 -11.44
N ASP A 211 -11.84 -2.08 -11.31
CA ASP A 211 -10.88 -1.94 -12.41
C ASP A 211 -10.38 -3.31 -12.89
N ARG A 212 -9.98 -4.16 -11.96
CA ARG A 212 -9.48 -5.51 -12.30
C ARG A 212 -10.58 -6.35 -12.95
N ILE A 213 -11.82 -6.24 -12.49
CA ILE A 213 -12.98 -6.90 -13.10
C ILE A 213 -13.23 -6.36 -14.52
N ARG A 214 -13.30 -5.03 -14.69
CA ARG A 214 -13.50 -4.41 -16.02
C ARG A 214 -12.41 -4.79 -16.99
N GLY A 215 -11.16 -4.74 -16.53
CA GLY A 215 -10.00 -5.13 -17.33
C GLY A 215 -10.08 -6.58 -17.78
N PHE A 216 -10.35 -7.50 -16.86
CA PHE A 216 -10.45 -8.91 -17.18
C PHE A 216 -11.59 -9.20 -18.18
N GLN A 217 -12.75 -8.60 -17.98
CA GLN A 217 -13.88 -8.70 -18.94
C GLN A 217 -13.51 -8.12 -20.30
N ARG A 218 -12.78 -7.01 -20.33
CA ARG A 218 -12.28 -6.40 -21.58
C ARG A 218 -11.33 -7.35 -22.33
N GLY A 219 -10.38 -7.97 -21.61
CA GLY A 219 -9.44 -8.94 -22.17
C GLY A 219 -10.12 -10.18 -22.73
N LEU A 220 -11.09 -10.75 -22.02
CA LEU A 220 -11.90 -11.86 -22.51
C LEU A 220 -12.63 -11.51 -23.81
N ARG A 221 -13.28 -10.37 -23.85
CA ARG A 221 -14.00 -9.88 -25.05
C ARG A 221 -13.06 -9.72 -26.24
N LYS A 222 -11.86 -9.15 -26.01
CA LYS A 222 -10.83 -9.01 -27.05
C LYS A 222 -10.34 -10.36 -27.58
N ALA A 223 -10.29 -11.38 -26.72
CA ALA A 223 -9.98 -12.75 -27.08
C ALA A 223 -11.14 -13.56 -27.67
N GLY A 224 -12.29 -12.93 -27.92
CA GLY A 224 -13.49 -13.60 -28.45
C GLY A 224 -14.16 -14.58 -27.49
N ARG A 225 -13.94 -14.41 -26.16
CA ARG A 225 -14.52 -15.28 -25.14
C ARG A 225 -15.79 -14.65 -24.55
N PRO A 226 -16.76 -15.46 -24.10
CA PRO A 226 -17.90 -14.99 -23.35
C PRO A 226 -17.46 -14.22 -22.08
N PRO A 227 -18.27 -13.27 -21.59
CA PRO A 227 -17.97 -12.60 -20.33
C PRO A 227 -17.90 -13.60 -19.18
N ALA A 228 -16.97 -13.35 -18.24
CA ALA A 228 -16.89 -14.13 -17.01
C ALA A 228 -18.07 -13.81 -16.09
N GLU A 229 -18.56 -14.81 -15.37
CA GLU A 229 -19.47 -14.59 -14.25
C GLU A 229 -18.71 -13.87 -13.11
N ILE A 230 -19.36 -12.95 -12.42
CA ILE A 230 -18.77 -12.19 -11.30
C ILE A 230 -19.41 -12.66 -9.99
N MET A 231 -18.59 -13.13 -9.08
CA MET A 231 -18.96 -13.42 -7.69
C MET A 231 -18.36 -12.37 -6.77
N ARG A 232 -19.20 -11.59 -6.12
CA ARG A 232 -18.77 -10.56 -5.16
C ARG A 232 -18.62 -11.15 -3.76
N SER A 233 -17.55 -10.76 -3.07
CA SER A 233 -17.22 -11.23 -1.73
C SER A 233 -16.40 -10.17 -0.99
N ALA A 234 -16.06 -10.40 0.28
CA ALA A 234 -15.15 -9.51 1.00
C ALA A 234 -13.77 -9.49 0.31
N PHE A 235 -13.14 -8.31 0.22
CA PHE A 235 -11.87 -8.09 -0.50
C PHE A 235 -10.66 -8.55 0.33
N ASN A 236 -10.73 -9.76 0.86
CA ASN A 236 -9.73 -10.37 1.71
C ASN A 236 -9.69 -11.90 1.52
N ARG A 237 -8.79 -12.57 2.24
CA ARG A 237 -8.61 -14.02 2.16
C ARG A 237 -9.88 -14.81 2.53
N SER A 238 -10.62 -14.36 3.56
CA SER A 238 -11.85 -15.04 4.00
C SER A 238 -12.93 -14.98 2.92
N GLY A 239 -13.13 -13.79 2.30
CA GLY A 239 -14.06 -13.66 1.19
C GLY A 239 -13.68 -14.53 0.00
N GLY A 240 -12.38 -14.66 -0.30
CA GLY A 240 -11.91 -15.62 -1.30
C GLY A 240 -12.24 -17.08 -0.93
N TYR A 241 -12.12 -17.46 0.33
CA TYR A 241 -12.46 -18.78 0.82
C TYR A 241 -13.97 -19.07 0.68
N ASP A 242 -14.82 -18.15 1.10
CA ASP A 242 -16.26 -18.29 1.03
C ASP A 242 -16.75 -18.42 -0.43
N ALA A 243 -16.24 -17.59 -1.34
CA ALA A 243 -16.49 -17.70 -2.76
C ALA A 243 -15.99 -19.04 -3.33
N GLY A 244 -14.83 -19.52 -2.86
CA GLY A 244 -14.25 -20.81 -3.21
C GLY A 244 -15.13 -21.98 -2.81
N LEU A 245 -15.75 -21.96 -1.61
CA LEU A 245 -16.71 -22.99 -1.16
C LEU A 245 -17.94 -23.03 -2.08
N ALA A 246 -18.52 -21.89 -2.40
CA ALA A 246 -19.66 -21.79 -3.30
C ALA A 246 -19.32 -22.34 -4.69
N LEU A 247 -18.13 -22.01 -5.23
CA LEU A 247 -17.64 -22.54 -6.50
C LEU A 247 -17.41 -24.06 -6.44
N ALA A 248 -16.86 -24.58 -5.34
CA ALA A 248 -16.62 -26.00 -5.18
C ALA A 248 -17.93 -26.81 -5.26
N ALA A 249 -18.98 -26.35 -4.59
CA ALA A 249 -20.31 -26.96 -4.65
C ALA A 249 -20.86 -26.99 -6.10
N ARG A 250 -20.71 -25.89 -6.83
CA ARG A 250 -21.14 -25.76 -8.23
C ARG A 250 -20.34 -26.66 -9.17
N ILE A 251 -19.01 -26.73 -9.03
CA ILE A 251 -18.15 -27.60 -9.84
C ILE A 251 -18.53 -29.05 -9.64
N LYS A 252 -18.79 -29.49 -8.40
CA LYS A 252 -19.22 -30.87 -8.10
C LYS A 252 -20.59 -31.18 -8.71
N ALA A 253 -21.55 -30.25 -8.63
CA ALA A 253 -22.89 -30.44 -9.20
C ALA A 253 -22.89 -30.48 -10.74
N ALA A 254 -22.02 -29.72 -11.39
CA ALA A 254 -21.93 -29.60 -12.85
C ALA A 254 -21.13 -30.73 -13.51
N ARG A 255 -20.49 -31.63 -12.74
CA ARG A 255 -19.60 -32.68 -13.23
C ARG A 255 -20.10 -34.13 -12.95
N PRO A 256 -21.25 -34.55 -13.44
CA PRO A 256 -21.55 -35.98 -13.47
C PRO A 256 -20.68 -36.73 -14.49
N ASP A 257 -20.17 -36.04 -15.53
CA ASP A 257 -19.51 -36.58 -16.71
C ASP A 257 -18.14 -36.02 -17.08
N GLY A 258 -17.54 -35.19 -16.22
CA GLY A 258 -16.17 -34.71 -16.43
C GLY A 258 -16.04 -33.51 -17.39
N SER A 259 -17.15 -32.87 -17.77
CA SER A 259 -17.13 -31.74 -18.68
C SER A 259 -16.53 -30.45 -18.09
N SER A 260 -15.89 -29.69 -18.94
CA SER A 260 -15.42 -28.30 -18.86
C SER A 260 -14.90 -27.76 -17.52
N ARG A 261 -13.58 -27.60 -17.42
CA ARG A 261 -12.90 -26.90 -16.31
C ARG A 261 -13.31 -25.43 -16.26
N ILE A 262 -13.41 -24.87 -15.06
CA ILE A 262 -13.62 -23.43 -14.83
C ILE A 262 -12.27 -22.78 -14.56
N CYS A 263 -11.99 -21.66 -15.22
CA CYS A 263 -10.86 -20.80 -14.90
C CYS A 263 -11.32 -19.68 -13.96
N ILE A 264 -10.75 -19.63 -12.77
CA ILE A 264 -11.07 -18.67 -11.72
C ILE A 264 -10.03 -17.54 -11.75
N PHE A 265 -10.47 -16.32 -11.85
CA PHE A 265 -9.66 -15.13 -11.58
C PHE A 265 -10.12 -14.52 -10.26
N ALA A 266 -9.30 -14.58 -9.23
CA ALA A 266 -9.49 -13.80 -8.02
C ALA A 266 -8.76 -12.45 -8.17
N VAL A 267 -9.44 -11.36 -7.86
CA VAL A 267 -8.94 -10.01 -8.14
C VAL A 267 -7.72 -9.59 -7.32
N ASN A 268 -7.31 -10.39 -6.32
CA ASN A 268 -6.01 -10.31 -5.66
C ASN A 268 -5.52 -11.70 -5.21
N ASP A 269 -4.26 -11.80 -4.85
CA ASP A 269 -3.64 -13.07 -4.49
C ASP A 269 -4.16 -13.65 -3.18
N VAL A 270 -4.49 -12.82 -2.19
CA VAL A 270 -5.02 -13.34 -0.90
C VAL A 270 -6.39 -13.98 -1.09
N MET A 271 -7.23 -13.43 -1.97
CA MET A 271 -8.50 -14.06 -2.34
C MET A 271 -8.26 -15.37 -3.14
N ALA A 272 -7.27 -15.38 -4.05
CA ALA A 272 -6.90 -16.59 -4.79
C ALA A 272 -6.42 -17.71 -3.84
N ILE A 273 -5.62 -17.38 -2.84
CA ILE A 273 -5.17 -18.31 -1.79
C ILE A 273 -6.36 -18.85 -1.01
N GLY A 274 -7.29 -17.98 -0.60
CA GLY A 274 -8.52 -18.37 0.10
C GLY A 274 -9.36 -19.33 -0.73
N ALA A 275 -9.66 -18.97 -1.98
CA ALA A 275 -10.44 -19.79 -2.90
C ALA A 275 -9.79 -21.16 -3.17
N ALA A 276 -8.47 -21.16 -3.40
CA ALA A 276 -7.75 -22.43 -3.60
C ALA A 276 -7.75 -23.34 -2.35
N ALA A 277 -7.71 -22.75 -1.15
CA ALA A 277 -7.83 -23.51 0.09
C ALA A 277 -9.21 -24.15 0.21
N ALA A 278 -10.28 -23.40 -0.10
CA ALA A 278 -11.66 -23.92 -0.12
C ALA A 278 -11.86 -25.04 -1.15
N LEU A 279 -11.36 -24.86 -2.39
CA LEU A 279 -11.44 -25.91 -3.41
C LEU A 279 -10.76 -27.20 -2.95
N ARG A 280 -9.58 -27.10 -2.31
CA ARG A 280 -8.85 -28.27 -1.80
C ARG A 280 -9.56 -28.92 -0.62
N SER A 281 -10.13 -28.16 0.32
CA SER A 281 -10.90 -28.73 1.45
C SER A 281 -12.11 -29.52 0.97
N GLU A 282 -12.65 -29.14 -0.19
CA GLU A 282 -13.72 -29.84 -0.87
C GLU A 282 -13.24 -30.98 -1.81
N GLY A 283 -11.95 -31.33 -1.78
CA GLY A 283 -11.38 -32.43 -2.56
C GLY A 283 -11.12 -32.10 -4.04
N LEU A 284 -11.27 -30.87 -4.46
CA LEU A 284 -10.96 -30.43 -5.83
C LEU A 284 -9.48 -30.13 -6.00
N ARG A 285 -8.91 -30.48 -7.13
CA ARG A 285 -7.49 -30.34 -7.46
C ARG A 285 -7.26 -29.20 -8.44
N ILE A 286 -6.27 -28.38 -8.14
CA ILE A 286 -5.78 -27.33 -9.02
C ILE A 286 -4.48 -27.83 -9.66
N PRO A 287 -4.31 -27.78 -10.98
CA PRO A 287 -5.20 -27.20 -12.00
C PRO A 287 -6.22 -28.18 -12.59
N ARG A 288 -6.28 -29.43 -12.12
CA ARG A 288 -7.02 -30.51 -12.77
C ARG A 288 -8.53 -30.26 -12.83
N ASP A 289 -9.13 -29.86 -11.70
CA ASP A 289 -10.57 -29.71 -11.55
C ASP A 289 -11.03 -28.26 -11.74
N ALA A 290 -10.18 -27.30 -11.40
CA ALA A 290 -10.32 -25.88 -11.68
C ALA A 290 -8.93 -25.25 -11.82
N THR A 291 -8.81 -24.23 -12.67
CA THR A 291 -7.61 -23.41 -12.74
C THR A 291 -7.85 -22.10 -11.99
N ILE A 292 -6.79 -21.50 -11.43
CA ILE A 292 -6.92 -20.28 -10.64
C ILE A 292 -5.74 -19.33 -10.90
N ALA A 293 -6.05 -18.04 -11.03
CA ALA A 293 -5.10 -16.95 -11.10
C ALA A 293 -5.44 -15.86 -10.08
N GLY A 294 -4.45 -15.15 -9.60
CA GLY A 294 -4.55 -14.01 -8.71
C GLY A 294 -4.04 -12.73 -9.34
N PHE A 295 -3.67 -11.77 -8.48
CA PHE A 295 -3.10 -10.48 -8.86
C PHE A 295 -2.28 -9.95 -7.69
N ASP A 296 -1.12 -9.31 -7.92
CA ASP A 296 -0.17 -8.63 -7.04
C ASP A 296 1.22 -9.31 -6.97
N ASP A 297 1.31 -10.63 -7.09
CA ASP A 297 2.51 -11.48 -6.91
C ASP A 297 3.16 -11.33 -5.52
N ILE A 298 2.33 -11.45 -4.49
CA ILE A 298 2.77 -11.32 -3.10
C ILE A 298 3.78 -12.39 -2.70
N GLU A 299 4.66 -12.07 -1.72
CA GLU A 299 5.78 -12.94 -1.32
C GLU A 299 5.35 -14.35 -0.90
N THR A 300 4.20 -14.50 -0.26
CA THR A 300 3.65 -15.79 0.19
C THR A 300 3.39 -16.79 -0.95
N LEU A 301 3.33 -16.33 -2.20
CA LEU A 301 3.17 -17.22 -3.35
C LEU A 301 4.39 -18.12 -3.60
N ARG A 302 5.55 -17.81 -3.04
CA ARG A 302 6.74 -18.68 -3.10
C ARG A 302 6.47 -20.07 -2.53
N ASP A 303 5.63 -20.15 -1.51
CA ASP A 303 5.29 -21.41 -0.83
C ASP A 303 3.97 -22.03 -1.31
N PHE A 304 3.24 -21.32 -2.19
CA PHE A 304 1.96 -21.79 -2.69
C PHE A 304 2.13 -22.92 -3.72
N ARG A 305 1.37 -24.00 -3.57
CA ARG A 305 1.41 -25.18 -4.49
C ARG A 305 0.00 -25.55 -4.96
N PRO A 306 -0.22 -25.80 -6.29
CA PRO A 306 0.74 -25.51 -7.37
C PRO A 306 1.03 -24.00 -7.46
N ALA A 307 2.19 -23.62 -7.98
CA ALA A 307 2.58 -22.21 -8.09
C ALA A 307 1.48 -21.36 -8.77
N LEU A 308 1.06 -20.27 -8.14
CA LEU A 308 -0.09 -19.45 -8.55
C LEU A 308 0.28 -18.52 -9.71
N SER A 309 -0.50 -18.58 -10.80
CA SER A 309 -0.48 -17.59 -11.87
C SER A 309 -1.02 -16.27 -11.34
N THR A 310 -0.37 -15.17 -11.66
CA THR A 310 -0.70 -13.85 -11.12
C THR A 310 -0.18 -12.73 -12.00
N VAL A 311 -0.48 -11.50 -11.63
CA VAL A 311 0.16 -10.29 -12.16
C VAL A 311 1.17 -9.79 -11.16
N HIS A 312 2.43 -9.72 -11.54
CA HIS A 312 3.49 -9.13 -10.72
C HIS A 312 3.37 -7.61 -10.72
N LEU A 313 3.31 -7.01 -9.54
CA LEU A 313 3.45 -5.58 -9.28
C LEU A 313 4.75 -5.31 -8.51
N PRO A 314 5.50 -4.26 -8.83
CA PRO A 314 6.71 -3.88 -8.09
C PRO A 314 6.33 -3.12 -6.80
N LEU A 315 5.71 -3.82 -5.82
CA LEU A 315 5.06 -3.22 -4.65
C LEU A 315 6.00 -2.34 -3.81
N GLU A 316 7.25 -2.78 -3.60
CA GLU A 316 8.24 -1.97 -2.87
C GLU A 316 8.60 -0.69 -3.63
N GLU A 317 8.74 -0.77 -4.98
CA GLU A 317 8.98 0.42 -5.79
C GLU A 317 7.80 1.39 -5.78
N ILE A 318 6.57 0.88 -5.79
CA ILE A 318 5.35 1.69 -5.62
C ILE A 318 5.41 2.46 -4.29
N GLY A 319 5.78 1.81 -3.19
CA GLY A 319 5.96 2.46 -1.90
C GLY A 319 7.06 3.53 -1.91
N ARG A 320 8.20 3.25 -2.55
CA ARG A 320 9.29 4.23 -2.73
C ARG A 320 8.83 5.45 -3.54
N GLN A 321 8.13 5.21 -4.65
CA GLN A 321 7.63 6.29 -5.51
C GLN A 321 6.62 7.18 -4.78
N ALA A 322 5.66 6.60 -4.07
CA ALA A 322 4.67 7.36 -3.29
C ALA A 322 5.36 8.26 -2.24
N THR A 323 6.37 7.72 -1.55
CA THR A 323 7.14 8.48 -0.56
C THR A 323 7.96 9.61 -1.19
N ARG A 324 8.65 9.33 -2.29
CA ARG A 324 9.47 10.33 -3.00
C ARG A 324 8.62 11.43 -3.63
N SER A 325 7.46 11.09 -4.18
CA SER A 325 6.52 12.07 -4.75
C SER A 325 6.01 13.04 -3.67
N ALA A 326 5.67 12.50 -2.48
CA ALA A 326 5.28 13.33 -1.35
C ALA A 326 6.44 14.21 -0.79
N ALA A 327 7.71 13.87 -1.03
CA ALA A 327 8.85 14.65 -0.56
C ALA A 327 9.27 15.77 -1.52
N ARG A 328 9.08 15.60 -2.83
CA ARG A 328 9.59 16.53 -3.87
C ARG A 328 8.86 17.87 -3.93
N ALA A 329 7.61 17.91 -3.54
CA ALA A 329 6.80 19.13 -3.61
C ALA A 329 7.27 20.27 -2.67
N GLY A 330 8.24 20.01 -1.78
CA GLY A 330 8.84 21.04 -0.90
C GLY A 330 10.15 21.68 -1.42
N SER A 331 10.67 21.26 -2.58
CA SER A 331 11.87 21.86 -3.17
C SER A 331 11.47 22.76 -4.33
N GLU A 332 11.62 24.06 -4.19
CA GLU A 332 11.36 25.11 -5.21
C GLU A 332 12.29 25.05 -6.44
N THR A 333 13.12 24.02 -6.59
CA THR A 333 13.89 23.80 -7.81
C THR A 333 13.07 22.92 -8.75
N ASP A 334 12.20 23.57 -9.52
CA ASP A 334 11.56 23.05 -10.73
C ASP A 334 12.62 22.89 -11.85
N ASP A 335 13.58 22.02 -11.59
CA ASP A 335 14.52 21.55 -12.60
C ASP A 335 13.87 20.31 -13.24
N GLY A 336 13.03 20.54 -14.27
CA GLY A 336 12.48 19.54 -15.18
C GLY A 336 12.31 18.13 -14.62
N GLY A 337 11.71 18.00 -13.42
CA GLY A 337 11.71 16.78 -12.63
C GLY A 337 11.09 15.66 -13.42
N ALA A 338 11.87 14.63 -13.74
CA ALA A 338 11.42 13.41 -14.37
C ALA A 338 10.10 12.96 -13.72
N ALA A 339 9.03 12.97 -14.51
CA ALA A 339 7.74 12.40 -14.10
C ALA A 339 8.02 11.04 -13.47
N ALA A 340 7.38 10.73 -12.35
CA ALA A 340 7.54 9.41 -11.73
C ALA A 340 7.38 8.34 -12.80
N SER A 341 8.35 7.42 -12.90
CA SER A 341 8.27 6.35 -13.91
C SER A 341 6.94 5.62 -13.73
N PRO A 342 6.21 5.37 -14.82
CA PRO A 342 4.93 4.69 -14.71
C PRO A 342 5.10 3.33 -14.05
N VAL A 343 4.19 2.98 -13.14
CA VAL A 343 4.15 1.64 -12.57
C VAL A 343 3.91 0.63 -13.69
N THR A 344 4.83 -0.30 -13.86
CA THR A 344 4.71 -1.38 -14.84
C THR A 344 4.54 -2.70 -14.10
N GLY A 345 3.57 -3.51 -14.54
CA GLY A 345 3.37 -4.87 -14.03
C GLY A 345 3.56 -5.90 -15.14
N GLN A 346 3.67 -7.16 -14.76
CA GLN A 346 3.86 -8.27 -15.67
C GLN A 346 2.98 -9.47 -15.33
N VAL A 347 2.30 -10.02 -16.34
CA VAL A 347 1.56 -11.29 -16.18
C VAL A 347 2.55 -12.46 -16.11
N THR A 348 2.46 -13.21 -15.03
CA THR A 348 3.26 -14.40 -14.77
C THR A 348 2.36 -15.63 -14.69
N LEU A 349 2.32 -16.43 -15.75
CA LEU A 349 1.60 -17.71 -15.76
C LEU A 349 2.45 -18.79 -15.08
N ARG A 350 1.81 -19.59 -14.24
CA ARG A 350 2.43 -20.65 -13.44
C ARG A 350 1.55 -21.92 -13.47
N ARG A 351 1.90 -22.93 -12.68
CA ARG A 351 1.23 -24.24 -12.70
C ARG A 351 -0.25 -24.24 -12.31
N SER A 352 -0.74 -23.23 -11.60
CA SER A 352 -2.17 -23.17 -11.22
C SER A 352 -3.13 -22.98 -12.40
N THR A 353 -2.60 -22.56 -13.56
CA THR A 353 -3.36 -22.41 -14.81
C THR A 353 -2.79 -23.27 -15.94
N ASP A 354 -1.84 -24.16 -15.66
CA ASP A 354 -1.27 -25.07 -16.64
C ASP A 354 -2.19 -26.28 -16.84
N THR A 355 -2.81 -26.38 -17.99
CA THR A 355 -3.77 -27.45 -18.32
C THR A 355 -3.09 -28.67 -18.95
N ALA A 356 -1.80 -28.59 -19.24
CA ALA A 356 -0.99 -29.67 -19.80
C ALA A 356 -0.28 -30.52 -18.72
N ALA A 357 -0.43 -30.14 -17.44
CA ALA A 357 0.23 -30.81 -16.30
C ALA A 357 -0.62 -31.93 -15.68
#